data_f254d979997446149e0c164730ff3728
#
_entry.id   f254d979997446149e0c164730ff3728
#
_cell.length_a   1.000
_cell.length_b   1.000
_cell.length_c   1.000
_cell.angle_alpha   90.00
_cell.angle_beta   90.00
_cell.angle_gamma   90.00
#
_symmetry.space_group_name_H-M   'P 1'
#
loop_
_entity.id
_entity.type
_entity.pdbx_description
1 polymer ?
#
loop_
_entity_poly.entity_id
_entity_poly.type
_entity_poly.pdbx_seq_one_letter_code
_entity_poly.pdbx_strand_id
1 'polypeptide(L)'
;MRRTASETKAVILAAARDRFAAEGYEKATIRAIAADADIDPSMVMRYFGNKEALFGAAAEFDLELPDLTGVPVDQLGTALAAHFVKRWERDGALLILLRVGVTNEAVAERMRTIFAQQLGPVAAQATGNSPDTAQRAGLVSSQVLGMALCRYVLAFPPLANMTADEVVDWIGPTLQRYLTSPRV
;
A
#
# COMPACT_ATOMS: atom_id res chain seq x y z
N MET A 1 -14.78 -1.93 30.44
CA MET A 1 -14.74 -3.29 29.83
C MET A 1 -13.28 -3.59 29.50
N ARG A 2 -12.75 -4.76 29.88
CA ARG A 2 -11.31 -5.06 29.67
C ARG A 2 -11.13 -5.52 28.22
N ARG A 3 -10.31 -4.81 27.41
CA ARG A 3 -10.00 -5.17 26.03
C ARG A 3 -9.34 -6.55 25.98
N THR A 4 -9.65 -7.35 24.97
CA THR A 4 -8.94 -8.60 24.67
C THR A 4 -7.52 -8.31 24.17
N ALA A 5 -6.66 -9.32 24.12
CA ALA A 5 -5.30 -9.17 23.57
C ALA A 5 -5.31 -8.76 22.10
N SER A 6 -6.26 -9.27 21.32
CA SER A 6 -6.44 -8.94 19.90
C SER A 6 -6.89 -7.49 19.71
N GLU A 7 -7.90 -7.05 20.45
CA GLU A 7 -8.37 -5.66 20.43
C GLU A 7 -7.26 -4.69 20.86
N THR A 8 -6.48 -5.06 21.88
CA THR A 8 -5.35 -4.25 22.33
C THR A 8 -4.29 -4.09 21.25
N LYS A 9 -3.92 -5.18 20.57
CA LYS A 9 -2.98 -5.13 19.43
C LYS A 9 -3.51 -4.26 18.30
N ALA A 10 -4.79 -4.38 17.95
CA ALA A 10 -5.41 -3.60 16.88
C ALA A 10 -5.37 -2.09 17.18
N VAL A 11 -5.67 -1.69 18.42
CA VAL A 11 -5.63 -0.28 18.83
C VAL A 11 -4.20 0.27 18.82
N ILE A 12 -3.22 -0.51 19.28
CA ILE A 12 -1.80 -0.11 19.19
C ILE A 12 -1.37 0.07 17.74
N LEU A 13 -1.74 -0.86 16.85
CA LEU A 13 -1.39 -0.78 15.43
C LEU A 13 -2.04 0.42 14.73
N ALA A 14 -3.29 0.74 15.04
CA ALA A 14 -3.96 1.92 14.53
C ALA A 14 -3.23 3.21 14.94
N ALA A 15 -2.97 3.38 16.24
CA ALA A 15 -2.22 4.53 16.77
C ALA A 15 -0.79 4.61 16.18
N ALA A 16 -0.12 3.46 16.00
CA ALA A 16 1.20 3.40 15.40
C ALA A 16 1.16 3.86 13.92
N ARG A 17 0.16 3.42 13.16
CA ARG A 17 -0.04 3.86 11.77
C ARG A 17 -0.21 5.37 11.69
N ASP A 18 -1.13 5.94 12.46
CA ASP A 18 -1.40 7.37 12.46
C ASP A 18 -0.14 8.18 12.85
N ARG A 19 0.57 7.75 13.90
CA ARG A 19 1.78 8.42 14.37
C ARG A 19 2.93 8.33 13.37
N PHE A 20 3.18 7.16 12.79
CA PHE A 20 4.21 6.98 11.75
C PHE A 20 3.86 7.76 10.48
N ALA A 21 2.58 7.89 10.13
CA ALA A 21 2.15 8.71 9.00
C ALA A 21 2.39 10.19 9.22
N ALA A 22 2.10 10.69 10.43
CA ALA A 22 2.20 12.11 10.75
C ALA A 22 3.64 12.58 10.95
N GLU A 23 4.46 11.81 11.66
CA GLU A 23 5.79 12.21 12.12
C GLU A 23 6.95 11.50 11.41
N GLY A 24 6.67 10.44 10.67
CA GLY A 24 7.67 9.53 10.10
C GLY A 24 8.24 8.57 11.13
N TYR A 25 9.02 7.58 10.65
CA TYR A 25 9.60 6.55 11.51
C TYR A 25 10.52 7.13 12.58
N GLU A 26 11.42 8.07 12.22
CA GLU A 26 12.47 8.55 13.13
C GLU A 26 11.90 9.29 14.35
N LYS A 27 10.93 10.19 14.14
CA LYS A 27 10.37 11.04 15.19
C LYS A 27 9.33 10.35 16.06
N ALA A 28 8.58 9.41 15.52
CA ALA A 28 7.59 8.65 16.28
C ALA A 28 8.25 7.85 17.42
N THR A 29 7.66 7.86 18.60
CA THR A 29 8.18 7.12 19.75
C THR A 29 7.17 6.14 20.30
N ILE A 30 7.62 5.04 20.89
CA ILE A 30 6.75 4.06 21.58
C ILE A 30 5.87 4.74 22.63
N ARG A 31 6.40 5.73 23.37
CA ARG A 31 5.64 6.47 24.39
C ARG A 31 4.51 7.28 23.78
N ALA A 32 4.76 7.97 22.67
CA ALA A 32 3.74 8.75 21.98
C ALA A 32 2.65 7.85 21.39
N ILE A 33 3.03 6.74 20.74
CA ILE A 33 2.09 5.75 20.22
C ILE A 33 1.23 5.13 21.34
N ALA A 34 1.84 4.81 22.47
CA ALA A 34 1.14 4.27 23.63
C ALA A 34 0.12 5.28 24.21
N ALA A 35 0.49 6.57 24.28
CA ALA A 35 -0.40 7.64 24.69
C ALA A 35 -1.60 7.80 23.74
N ASP A 36 -1.37 7.76 22.42
CA ASP A 36 -2.44 7.83 21.43
C ASP A 36 -3.39 6.63 21.51
N ALA A 37 -2.87 5.46 21.85
CA ALA A 37 -3.63 4.23 22.02
C ALA A 37 -4.37 4.14 23.37
N ASP A 38 -4.10 5.06 24.30
CA ASP A 38 -4.53 4.98 25.70
C ASP A 38 -4.12 3.64 26.35
N ILE A 39 -2.82 3.32 26.22
CA ILE A 39 -2.22 2.06 26.67
C ILE A 39 -0.86 2.36 27.31
N ASP A 40 -0.48 1.57 28.33
CA ASP A 40 0.84 1.68 28.95
C ASP A 40 1.96 1.31 27.95
N PRO A 41 3.06 2.09 27.85
CA PRO A 41 4.17 1.79 26.97
C PRO A 41 4.79 0.40 27.14
N SER A 42 4.77 -0.15 28.38
CA SER A 42 5.25 -1.51 28.63
C SER A 42 4.41 -2.58 27.95
N MET A 43 3.12 -2.31 27.75
CA MET A 43 2.23 -3.19 27.00
C MET A 43 2.56 -3.18 25.51
N VAL A 44 2.89 -2.01 24.94
CA VAL A 44 3.34 -1.92 23.54
C VAL A 44 4.61 -2.74 23.35
N MET A 45 5.59 -2.58 24.26
CA MET A 45 6.83 -3.35 24.26
C MET A 45 6.58 -4.85 24.44
N ARG A 46 5.64 -5.23 25.30
CA ARG A 46 5.28 -6.64 25.52
C ARG A 46 4.68 -7.30 24.27
N TYR A 47 3.88 -6.56 23.48
CA TYR A 47 3.23 -7.11 22.29
C TYR A 47 4.11 -7.12 21.04
N PHE A 48 5.00 -6.14 20.90
CA PHE A 48 5.76 -5.92 19.67
C PHE A 48 7.28 -5.97 19.86
N GLY A 49 7.78 -5.94 21.09
CA GLY A 49 9.19 -6.04 21.40
C GLY A 49 9.96 -4.72 21.25
N ASN A 50 9.94 -4.11 20.09
CA ASN A 50 10.64 -2.85 19.82
C ASN A 50 9.89 -1.99 18.77
N LYS A 51 10.39 -0.78 18.54
CA LYS A 51 9.80 0.17 17.57
C LYS A 51 9.85 -0.36 16.15
N GLU A 52 10.91 -1.06 15.79
CA GLU A 52 11.11 -1.63 14.44
C GLU A 52 10.10 -2.75 14.16
N ALA A 53 9.90 -3.65 15.11
CA ALA A 53 8.90 -4.72 15.00
C ALA A 53 7.47 -4.16 15.02
N LEU A 54 7.18 -3.12 15.82
CA LEU A 54 5.90 -2.42 15.80
C LEU A 54 5.67 -1.75 14.44
N PHE A 55 6.70 -1.10 13.88
CA PHE A 55 6.63 -0.50 12.57
C PHE A 55 6.39 -1.55 11.49
N GLY A 56 7.13 -2.66 11.50
CA GLY A 56 6.93 -3.79 10.59
C GLY A 56 5.49 -4.30 10.61
N ALA A 57 4.93 -4.48 11.81
CA ALA A 57 3.54 -4.90 11.98
C ALA A 57 2.51 -3.83 11.55
N ALA A 58 2.80 -2.55 11.80
CA ALA A 58 1.95 -1.43 11.36
C ALA A 58 2.00 -1.24 9.83
N ALA A 59 3.14 -1.53 9.22
CA ALA A 59 3.40 -1.48 7.80
C ALA A 59 3.00 -2.79 7.06
N GLU A 60 2.47 -3.76 7.78
CA GLU A 60 1.92 -4.96 7.16
C GLU A 60 0.66 -4.57 6.38
N PHE A 61 0.70 -4.82 5.07
CA PHE A 61 -0.33 -4.39 4.15
C PHE A 61 -0.63 -5.49 3.14
N ASP A 62 -1.90 -5.77 2.99
CA ASP A 62 -2.41 -6.62 1.93
C ASP A 62 -2.98 -5.74 0.81
N LEU A 63 -2.51 -5.94 -0.42
CA LEU A 63 -3.08 -5.26 -1.60
C LEU A 63 -4.54 -5.68 -1.83
N GLU A 64 -4.95 -6.82 -1.25
CA GLU A 64 -6.30 -7.38 -1.45
C GLU A 64 -6.69 -7.45 -2.93
N LEU A 65 -5.73 -7.83 -3.78
CA LEU A 65 -5.93 -7.82 -5.22
C LEU A 65 -7.14 -8.67 -5.61
N PRO A 66 -7.99 -8.20 -6.53
CA PRO A 66 -9.16 -8.93 -6.96
C PRO A 66 -8.75 -10.19 -7.73
N ASP A 67 -9.57 -11.22 -7.68
CA ASP A 67 -9.46 -12.31 -8.61
C ASP A 67 -9.82 -11.81 -10.02
N LEU A 68 -8.82 -11.78 -10.89
CA LEU A 68 -8.99 -11.34 -12.28
C LEU A 68 -9.35 -12.47 -13.24
N THR A 69 -9.55 -13.70 -12.76
CA THR A 69 -9.77 -14.89 -13.60
C THR A 69 -11.00 -14.74 -14.53
N GLY A 70 -12.02 -14.01 -14.08
CA GLY A 70 -13.25 -13.77 -14.85
C GLY A 70 -13.28 -12.40 -15.57
N VAL A 71 -12.22 -11.61 -15.44
CA VAL A 71 -12.18 -10.28 -16.06
C VAL A 71 -11.70 -10.41 -17.51
N PRO A 72 -12.43 -9.84 -18.49
CA PRO A 72 -11.96 -9.81 -19.87
C PRO A 72 -10.57 -9.19 -19.99
N VAL A 73 -9.73 -9.74 -20.86
CA VAL A 73 -8.32 -9.33 -21.01
C VAL A 73 -8.18 -7.84 -21.32
N ASP A 74 -9.11 -7.26 -22.06
CA ASP A 74 -9.17 -5.84 -22.42
C ASP A 74 -9.65 -4.92 -21.30
N GLN A 75 -10.09 -5.47 -20.18
CA GLN A 75 -10.57 -4.73 -19.01
C GLN A 75 -9.66 -4.85 -17.78
N LEU A 76 -8.58 -5.61 -17.83
CA LEU A 76 -7.68 -5.87 -16.71
C LEU A 76 -7.09 -4.57 -16.13
N GLY A 77 -6.67 -3.64 -16.99
CA GLY A 77 -6.09 -2.38 -16.57
C GLY A 77 -7.08 -1.49 -15.83
N THR A 78 -8.32 -1.40 -16.32
CA THR A 78 -9.39 -0.65 -15.66
C THR A 78 -9.78 -1.29 -14.32
N ALA A 79 -9.90 -2.61 -14.28
CA ALA A 79 -10.22 -3.34 -13.05
C ALA A 79 -9.14 -3.12 -11.96
N LEU A 80 -7.85 -3.17 -12.34
CA LEU A 80 -6.75 -2.90 -11.43
C LEU A 80 -6.73 -1.43 -10.98
N ALA A 81 -6.93 -0.47 -11.90
CA ALA A 81 -6.97 0.95 -11.55
C ALA A 81 -8.09 1.24 -10.55
N ALA A 82 -9.29 0.75 -10.79
CA ALA A 82 -10.44 0.90 -9.90
C ALA A 82 -10.18 0.27 -8.52
N HIS A 83 -9.57 -0.93 -8.50
CA HIS A 83 -9.20 -1.59 -7.27
C HIS A 83 -8.21 -0.74 -6.46
N PHE A 84 -7.13 -0.30 -7.08
CA PHE A 84 -6.09 0.48 -6.39
C PHE A 84 -6.63 1.82 -5.88
N VAL A 85 -7.38 2.58 -6.66
CA VAL A 85 -7.99 3.84 -6.20
C VAL A 85 -8.87 3.60 -4.98
N LYS A 86 -9.78 2.62 -5.04
CA LYS A 86 -10.64 2.26 -3.90
C LYS A 86 -9.83 1.81 -2.68
N ARG A 87 -8.75 1.06 -2.90
CA ARG A 87 -7.90 0.54 -1.81
C ARG A 87 -7.16 1.67 -1.09
N TRP A 88 -6.60 2.63 -1.85
CA TRP A 88 -5.91 3.80 -1.31
C TRP A 88 -6.85 4.72 -0.50
N GLU A 89 -8.08 4.89 -0.94
CA GLU A 89 -9.06 5.73 -0.24
C GLU A 89 -9.58 5.09 1.05
N ARG A 90 -9.52 3.76 1.14
CA ARG A 90 -10.03 3.02 2.30
C ARG A 90 -8.99 2.82 3.41
N ASP A 91 -7.72 2.70 3.07
CA ASP A 91 -6.68 2.29 4.03
C ASP A 91 -5.44 3.20 3.94
N GLY A 92 -5.23 3.95 5.03
CA GLY A 92 -4.07 4.83 5.15
C GLY A 92 -2.72 4.11 5.32
N ALA A 93 -2.68 2.80 5.59
CA ALA A 93 -1.43 2.07 5.86
C ALA A 93 -0.46 2.12 4.67
N LEU A 94 -0.98 2.01 3.44
CA LEU A 94 -0.15 2.09 2.25
C LEU A 94 0.43 3.50 2.02
N LEU A 95 -0.32 4.55 2.41
CA LEU A 95 0.18 5.93 2.38
C LEU A 95 1.36 6.14 3.33
N ILE A 96 1.32 5.46 4.49
CA ILE A 96 2.44 5.46 5.44
C ILE A 96 3.66 4.81 4.82
N LEU A 97 3.49 3.63 4.21
CA LEU A 97 4.55 2.94 3.51
C LEU A 97 5.18 3.82 2.43
N LEU A 98 4.36 4.51 1.62
CA LEU A 98 4.86 5.43 0.60
C LEU A 98 5.68 6.58 1.18
N ARG A 99 5.19 7.22 2.26
CA ARG A 99 5.90 8.36 2.88
C ARG A 99 7.23 7.95 3.48
N VAL A 100 7.27 6.80 4.14
CA VAL A 100 8.45 6.32 4.86
C VAL A 100 9.40 5.54 3.95
N GLY A 101 8.87 4.79 2.97
CA GLY A 101 9.65 3.95 2.06
C GLY A 101 10.64 4.72 1.20
N VAL A 102 10.39 6.00 0.94
CA VAL A 102 11.32 6.86 0.17
C VAL A 102 12.62 7.15 0.95
N THR A 103 12.57 7.12 2.28
CA THR A 103 13.69 7.50 3.16
C THR A 103 14.19 6.37 4.06
N ASN A 104 13.52 5.21 4.06
CA ASN A 104 13.85 4.09 4.93
C ASN A 104 13.97 2.78 4.11
N GLU A 105 15.17 2.22 4.05
CA GLU A 105 15.45 1.04 3.22
C GLU A 105 14.69 -0.22 3.67
N ALA A 106 14.50 -0.43 4.96
CA ALA A 106 13.75 -1.60 5.45
C ALA A 106 12.27 -1.53 5.00
N VAL A 107 11.70 -0.32 4.96
CA VAL A 107 10.33 -0.08 4.45
C VAL A 107 10.27 -0.24 2.95
N ALA A 108 11.26 0.28 2.22
CA ALA A 108 11.36 0.10 0.78
C ALA A 108 11.44 -1.39 0.40
N GLU A 109 12.25 -2.18 1.14
CA GLU A 109 12.33 -3.62 0.94
C GLU A 109 10.99 -4.32 1.22
N ARG A 110 10.30 -3.90 2.26
CA ARG A 110 8.96 -4.44 2.56
C ARG A 110 7.97 -4.14 1.42
N MET A 111 7.98 -2.93 0.88
CA MET A 111 7.15 -2.57 -0.27
C MET A 111 7.50 -3.43 -1.50
N ARG A 112 8.78 -3.59 -1.82
CA ARG A 112 9.23 -4.47 -2.92
C ARG A 112 8.68 -5.89 -2.76
N THR A 113 8.78 -6.42 -1.54
CA THR A 113 8.28 -7.77 -1.21
C THR A 113 6.77 -7.87 -1.40
N ILE A 114 5.99 -6.92 -0.86
CA ILE A 114 4.52 -6.90 -1.00
C ILE A 114 4.12 -6.88 -2.48
N PHE A 115 4.68 -5.96 -3.26
CA PHE A 115 4.33 -5.85 -4.67
C PHE A 115 4.79 -7.07 -5.49
N ALA A 116 5.98 -7.60 -5.24
CA ALA A 116 6.46 -8.80 -5.93
C ALA A 116 5.60 -10.03 -5.63
N GLN A 117 5.24 -10.24 -4.36
CA GLN A 117 4.49 -11.42 -3.94
C GLN A 117 3.00 -11.35 -4.32
N GLN A 118 2.41 -10.16 -4.30
CA GLN A 118 0.98 -10.00 -4.51
C GLN A 118 0.64 -9.60 -5.95
N LEU A 119 1.34 -8.63 -6.54
CA LEU A 119 1.07 -8.20 -7.91
C LEU A 119 1.74 -9.11 -8.96
N GLY A 120 2.88 -9.72 -8.63
CA GLY A 120 3.58 -10.62 -9.54
C GLY A 120 2.71 -11.74 -10.12
N PRO A 121 1.97 -12.51 -9.32
CA PRO A 121 1.05 -13.55 -9.80
C PRO A 121 -0.05 -13.00 -10.72
N VAL A 122 -0.60 -11.84 -10.41
CA VAL A 122 -1.63 -11.18 -11.23
C VAL A 122 -1.07 -10.77 -12.59
N ALA A 123 0.14 -10.18 -12.61
CA ALA A 123 0.82 -9.86 -13.85
C ALA A 123 1.16 -11.12 -14.65
N ALA A 124 1.59 -12.20 -13.98
CA ALA A 124 1.88 -13.48 -14.62
C ALA A 124 0.65 -14.08 -15.31
N GLN A 125 -0.50 -14.01 -14.66
CA GLN A 125 -1.78 -14.45 -15.25
C GLN A 125 -2.14 -13.59 -16.46
N ALA A 126 -2.04 -12.27 -16.36
CA ALA A 126 -2.38 -11.34 -17.44
C ALA A 126 -1.46 -11.47 -18.66
N THR A 127 -0.19 -11.82 -18.46
CA THR A 127 0.83 -11.90 -19.52
C THR A 127 1.07 -13.33 -20.03
N GLY A 128 0.36 -14.34 -19.49
CA GLY A 128 0.63 -15.74 -19.79
C GLY A 128 2.02 -16.21 -19.39
N ASN A 129 2.60 -15.68 -18.31
CA ASN A 129 3.95 -15.95 -17.85
C ASN A 129 5.04 -15.62 -18.90
N SER A 130 4.87 -14.54 -19.65
CA SER A 130 5.87 -14.09 -20.61
C SER A 130 7.22 -13.76 -19.93
N PRO A 131 8.34 -13.81 -20.66
CA PRO A 131 9.66 -13.52 -20.09
C PRO A 131 9.81 -12.11 -19.48
N ASP A 132 8.95 -11.16 -19.88
CA ASP A 132 8.93 -9.78 -19.41
C ASP A 132 7.86 -9.50 -18.33
N THR A 133 7.23 -10.55 -17.79
CA THR A 133 6.20 -10.42 -16.74
C THR A 133 6.66 -9.58 -15.55
N ALA A 134 7.89 -9.79 -15.07
CA ALA A 134 8.44 -9.04 -13.93
C ALA A 134 8.60 -7.55 -14.25
N GLN A 135 9.07 -7.20 -15.47
CA GLN A 135 9.18 -5.82 -15.91
C GLN A 135 7.80 -5.15 -16.01
N ARG A 136 6.81 -5.87 -16.52
CA ARG A 136 5.42 -5.39 -16.63
C ARG A 136 4.80 -5.16 -15.25
N ALA A 137 5.00 -6.08 -14.30
CA ALA A 137 4.59 -5.88 -12.92
C ALA A 137 5.27 -4.65 -12.29
N GLY A 138 6.56 -4.44 -12.56
CA GLY A 138 7.29 -3.24 -12.14
C GLY A 138 6.72 -1.95 -12.73
N LEU A 139 6.33 -1.94 -14.01
CA LEU A 139 5.70 -0.77 -14.64
C LEU A 139 4.31 -0.48 -14.06
N VAL A 140 3.49 -1.51 -13.80
CA VAL A 140 2.21 -1.36 -13.12
C VAL A 140 2.43 -0.78 -11.71
N SER A 141 3.37 -1.34 -10.94
CA SER A 141 3.72 -0.84 -9.61
C SER A 141 4.15 0.62 -9.64
N SER A 142 5.02 1.00 -10.57
CA SER A 142 5.51 2.39 -10.70
C SER A 142 4.37 3.37 -10.99
N GLN A 143 3.46 3.01 -11.88
CA GLN A 143 2.31 3.84 -12.22
C GLN A 143 1.36 4.02 -11.04
N VAL A 144 1.03 2.92 -10.34
CA VAL A 144 0.10 2.94 -9.21
C VAL A 144 0.71 3.70 -8.02
N LEU A 145 1.98 3.44 -7.70
CA LEU A 145 2.67 4.12 -6.59
C LEU A 145 2.89 5.61 -6.88
N GLY A 146 3.26 5.95 -8.12
CA GLY A 146 3.45 7.34 -8.56
C GLY A 146 2.14 8.13 -8.52
N MET A 147 1.05 7.55 -9.00
CA MET A 147 -0.29 8.14 -8.92
C MET A 147 -0.68 8.39 -7.45
N ALA A 148 -0.52 7.39 -6.60
CA ALA A 148 -0.87 7.51 -5.19
C ALA A 148 0.00 8.54 -4.44
N LEU A 149 1.30 8.58 -4.72
CA LEU A 149 2.21 9.60 -4.17
C LEU A 149 1.76 11.01 -4.57
N CYS A 150 1.50 11.24 -5.86
CA CYS A 150 1.11 12.56 -6.37
C CYS A 150 -0.29 12.98 -5.88
N ARG A 151 -1.25 12.05 -5.84
CA ARG A 151 -2.62 12.35 -5.46
C ARG A 151 -2.82 12.52 -3.95
N TYR A 152 -2.30 11.58 -3.16
CA TYR A 152 -2.64 11.48 -1.73
C TYR A 152 -1.54 11.97 -0.79
N VAL A 153 -0.28 11.98 -1.21
CA VAL A 153 0.85 12.41 -0.37
C VAL A 153 1.28 13.83 -0.70
N LEU A 154 1.57 14.11 -1.97
CA LEU A 154 1.97 15.43 -2.45
C LEU A 154 0.78 16.34 -2.75
N ALA A 155 -0.41 15.75 -2.90
CA ALA A 155 -1.67 16.44 -3.14
C ALA A 155 -1.59 17.45 -4.31
N PHE A 156 -1.07 17.02 -5.46
CA PHE A 156 -1.02 17.86 -6.66
C PHE A 156 -2.42 18.26 -7.07
N PRO A 157 -2.80 19.56 -7.04
CA PRO A 157 -4.19 19.98 -7.20
C PRO A 157 -4.91 19.43 -8.43
N PRO A 158 -4.29 19.40 -9.63
CA PRO A 158 -4.95 18.82 -10.81
C PRO A 158 -5.35 17.35 -10.61
N LEU A 159 -4.47 16.54 -10.00
CA LEU A 159 -4.72 15.12 -9.77
C LEU A 159 -5.54 14.86 -8.50
N ALA A 160 -5.29 15.63 -7.44
CA ALA A 160 -6.00 15.50 -6.17
C ALA A 160 -7.49 15.86 -6.29
N ASN A 161 -7.83 16.78 -7.20
CA ASN A 161 -9.22 17.23 -7.43
C ASN A 161 -10.00 16.34 -8.41
N MET A 162 -9.37 15.39 -9.10
CA MET A 162 -10.09 14.43 -9.93
C MET A 162 -10.96 13.52 -9.07
N THR A 163 -12.09 13.09 -9.61
CA THR A 163 -12.87 12.01 -9.02
C THR A 163 -12.15 10.67 -9.12
N ALA A 164 -12.58 9.66 -8.36
CA ALA A 164 -12.05 8.31 -8.48
C ALA A 164 -12.20 7.75 -9.90
N ASP A 165 -13.39 7.96 -10.52
CA ASP A 165 -13.69 7.48 -11.86
C ASP A 165 -12.82 8.15 -12.91
N GLU A 166 -12.61 9.47 -12.84
CA GLU A 166 -11.69 10.18 -13.74
C GLU A 166 -10.25 9.64 -13.63
N VAL A 167 -9.77 9.33 -12.43
CA VAL A 167 -8.44 8.70 -12.26
C VAL A 167 -8.41 7.32 -12.91
N VAL A 168 -9.45 6.52 -12.74
CA VAL A 168 -9.56 5.18 -13.35
C VAL A 168 -9.57 5.28 -14.88
N ASP A 169 -10.30 6.22 -15.44
CA ASP A 169 -10.40 6.43 -16.89
C ASP A 169 -9.04 6.78 -17.53
N TRP A 170 -8.20 7.53 -16.83
CA TRP A 170 -6.85 7.87 -17.31
C TRP A 170 -5.81 6.80 -17.04
N ILE A 171 -5.83 6.21 -15.86
CA ILE A 171 -4.79 5.24 -15.44
C ILE A 171 -5.07 3.84 -15.99
N GLY A 172 -6.33 3.45 -16.08
CA GLY A 172 -6.73 2.12 -16.57
C GLY A 172 -6.12 1.75 -17.92
N PRO A 173 -6.25 2.58 -18.97
CA PRO A 173 -5.63 2.31 -20.29
C PRO A 173 -4.09 2.20 -20.22
N THR A 174 -3.45 2.95 -19.31
CA THR A 174 -1.99 2.86 -19.13
C THR A 174 -1.60 1.51 -18.52
N LEU A 175 -2.30 1.07 -17.47
CA LEU A 175 -2.08 -0.25 -16.88
C LEU A 175 -2.39 -1.37 -17.88
N GLN A 176 -3.47 -1.21 -18.66
CA GLN A 176 -3.84 -2.13 -19.73
C GLN A 176 -2.70 -2.32 -20.74
N ARG A 177 -2.11 -1.22 -21.19
CA ARG A 177 -0.96 -1.24 -22.09
C ARG A 177 0.24 -2.00 -21.49
N TYR A 178 0.55 -1.79 -20.22
CA TYR A 178 1.65 -2.50 -19.56
C TYR A 178 1.40 -4.00 -19.50
N LEU A 179 0.15 -4.42 -19.28
CA LEU A 179 -0.20 -5.83 -19.12
C LEU A 179 -0.29 -6.58 -20.45
N THR A 180 -0.82 -5.94 -21.49
CA THR A 180 -1.28 -6.69 -22.69
C THR A 180 -0.64 -6.27 -24.01
N SER A 181 0.00 -5.09 -24.11
CA SER A 181 0.60 -4.68 -25.37
C SER A 181 1.82 -5.51 -25.74
N PRO A 182 2.01 -5.85 -27.02
CA PRO A 182 3.25 -6.43 -27.51
C PRO A 182 4.44 -5.52 -27.18
N ARG A 183 5.62 -6.11 -26.98
CA ARG A 183 6.87 -5.34 -26.93
C ARG A 183 7.12 -4.73 -28.31
N VAL A 184 7.31 -3.42 -28.37
CA VAL A 184 7.78 -2.73 -29.58
C VAL A 184 9.26 -2.93 -29.74
#